data_d582edceb040de1ccbed966c08653388
#
_entry.id   d582edceb040de1ccbed966c08653388
#
_cell.length_a   1.000
_cell.length_b   1.000
_cell.length_c   1.000
_cell.angle_alpha   90.00
_cell.angle_beta   90.00
_cell.angle_gamma   90.00
#
_symmetry.space_group_name_H-M   'P 1'
#
loop_
_entity.id
_entity.type
_entity.pdbx_description
1 polymer ?
#
loop_
_entity_poly.entity_id
_entity_poly.type
_entity_poly.pdbx_seq_one_letter_code
_entity_poly.pdbx_strand_id
1 'polypeptide(L)'
;MTTRKNQNSILVLATLGVYLGLVLVGAALPVVGQTIEQNAAGADQFGVYINKRPLKDLSRNAAVQIESKNVDLDAAFKVTIKGMIGLAKDGKTYILKRPTLVPGGNNGDPAMQKLARDAIIAVGDAGWFGYLAKFEKESGQNRNLTVQVDQDETQFQAKIIAEQLDENSARTFASGLQGVLVMAGTTVQGDEAIFLKSTTATSKGKDLCLTFVSPKKVFRELIERKIAELK
;
A
#
# COMPACT_ATOMS: atom_id res chain seq x y z
N MET A 1 10.35 -4.53 -33.75
CA MET A 1 8.95 -4.56 -33.30
C MET A 1 8.87 -5.45 -32.03
N THR A 2 9.61 -5.11 -30.95
CA THR A 2 9.79 -5.99 -29.76
C THR A 2 10.16 -5.17 -28.52
N THR A 3 9.34 -4.17 -28.14
CA THR A 3 9.67 -3.37 -26.93
C THR A 3 8.46 -3.03 -26.06
N ARG A 4 7.28 -3.59 -26.33
CA ARG A 4 6.07 -3.26 -25.54
C ARG A 4 5.74 -4.24 -24.39
N LYS A 5 6.42 -5.40 -24.30
CA LYS A 5 6.10 -6.45 -23.30
C LYS A 5 6.69 -6.21 -21.91
N ASN A 6 7.71 -5.35 -21.76
CA ASN A 6 8.42 -5.19 -20.49
C ASN A 6 7.88 -4.07 -19.56
N GLN A 7 6.98 -3.22 -20.02
CA GLN A 7 6.49 -2.11 -19.18
C GLN A 7 5.34 -2.50 -18.24
N ASN A 8 4.49 -3.45 -18.64
CA ASN A 8 3.39 -3.91 -17.78
C ASN A 8 3.86 -4.81 -16.63
N SER A 9 5.00 -5.48 -16.77
CA SER A 9 5.55 -6.38 -15.75
C SER A 9 6.03 -5.65 -14.47
N ILE A 10 6.33 -4.36 -14.55
CA ILE A 10 6.81 -3.56 -13.41
C ILE A 10 5.66 -3.13 -12.49
N LEU A 11 4.47 -2.93 -13.05
CA LEU A 11 3.27 -2.58 -12.28
C LEU A 11 2.71 -3.77 -11.47
N VAL A 12 3.00 -4.96 -11.93
CA VAL A 12 2.47 -6.23 -11.42
C VAL A 12 3.20 -6.72 -10.16
N LEU A 13 4.41 -6.23 -9.93
CA LEU A 13 5.41 -6.87 -9.08
C LEU A 13 5.35 -6.54 -7.58
N ALA A 14 4.42 -5.77 -7.14
CA ALA A 14 4.37 -5.34 -5.76
C ALA A 14 3.10 -5.81 -5.04
N THR A 15 2.67 -7.02 -5.28
CA THR A 15 1.30 -7.48 -5.00
C THR A 15 0.84 -7.38 -3.55
N LEU A 16 1.64 -7.66 -2.56
CA LEU A 16 1.24 -7.41 -1.17
C LEU A 16 1.54 -5.98 -0.72
N GLY A 17 2.66 -5.43 -1.17
CA GLY A 17 3.09 -4.06 -0.82
C GLY A 17 2.45 -2.99 -1.68
N VAL A 18 2.20 -3.26 -2.96
CA VAL A 18 1.54 -2.33 -3.88
C VAL A 18 0.04 -2.29 -3.64
N TYR A 19 -0.57 -3.39 -3.23
CA TYR A 19 -1.98 -3.34 -2.88
C TYR A 19 -2.21 -2.54 -1.60
N LEU A 20 -1.32 -2.63 -0.62
CA LEU A 20 -1.36 -1.68 0.50
C LEU A 20 -1.06 -0.24 0.05
N GLY A 21 -0.20 -0.04 -0.93
CA GLY A 21 0.17 1.27 -1.49
C GLY A 21 -0.72 1.75 -2.63
N LEU A 22 -1.20 0.88 -3.54
CA LEU A 22 -2.11 1.21 -4.63
C LEU A 22 -3.51 1.57 -4.14
N VAL A 23 -3.97 0.92 -3.08
CA VAL A 23 -5.20 1.31 -2.40
C VAL A 23 -5.12 2.75 -1.90
N LEU A 24 -3.92 3.21 -1.52
CA LEU A 24 -3.75 4.55 -0.99
C LEU A 24 -3.59 5.64 -2.05
N VAL A 25 -3.15 5.29 -3.25
CA VAL A 25 -2.73 6.32 -4.20
C VAL A 25 -3.07 6.03 -5.65
N GLY A 26 -3.05 4.79 -6.07
CA GLY A 26 -3.46 4.43 -7.43
C GLY A 26 -4.92 4.82 -7.72
N ALA A 27 -5.74 4.85 -6.68
CA ALA A 27 -7.14 5.25 -6.73
C ALA A 27 -7.36 6.76 -6.70
N ALA A 28 -6.42 7.50 -6.16
CA ALA A 28 -6.53 8.96 -6.04
C ALA A 28 -5.98 9.70 -7.25
N LEU A 29 -5.33 9.00 -8.19
CA LEU A 29 -4.72 9.61 -9.35
C LEU A 29 -5.62 9.51 -10.59
N PRO A 30 -5.74 10.59 -11.31
CA PRO A 30 -6.89 10.86 -12.15
C PRO A 30 -7.01 9.87 -13.28
N VAL A 31 -8.21 9.50 -13.53
CA VAL A 31 -8.81 9.25 -14.81
C VAL A 31 -8.67 10.52 -15.69
N VAL A 32 -7.47 11.01 -15.87
CA VAL A 32 -7.09 11.89 -16.95
C VAL A 32 -6.08 11.11 -17.77
N GLY A 33 -6.49 10.66 -18.93
CA GLY A 33 -5.78 9.77 -19.86
C GLY A 33 -4.37 10.23 -20.23
N GLN A 34 -3.48 10.15 -19.28
CA GLN A 34 -2.05 10.26 -19.49
C GLN A 34 -1.39 9.00 -18.93
N THR A 35 -0.97 8.17 -19.85
CA THR A 35 0.11 7.21 -19.62
C THR A 35 1.17 7.92 -18.81
N ILE A 36 1.36 7.50 -17.55
CA ILE A 36 2.50 7.94 -16.74
C ILE A 36 3.75 7.41 -17.45
N GLU A 37 4.27 8.17 -18.37
CA GLU A 37 5.64 8.01 -18.84
C GLU A 37 6.55 8.34 -17.66
N GLN A 38 7.03 7.27 -17.07
CA GLN A 38 7.86 7.30 -15.89
C GLN A 38 9.25 7.78 -16.24
N ASN A 39 9.49 9.04 -16.09
CA ASN A 39 10.84 9.55 -15.94
C ASN A 39 11.45 8.97 -14.65
N ALA A 40 12.54 8.24 -14.82
CA ALA A 40 13.17 7.39 -13.80
C ALA A 40 13.74 8.13 -12.56
N ALA A 41 13.50 9.41 -12.37
CA ALA A 41 14.08 10.23 -11.31
C ALA A 41 13.25 11.46 -10.90
N GLY A 42 11.93 11.50 -11.15
CA GLY A 42 11.10 12.65 -10.83
C GLY A 42 10.06 12.38 -9.74
N ALA A 43 9.67 13.44 -9.01
CA ALA A 43 8.45 13.41 -8.23
C ALA A 43 7.24 13.28 -9.17
N ASP A 44 6.19 12.60 -8.70
CA ASP A 44 4.91 12.57 -9.42
C ASP A 44 4.22 13.95 -9.40
N GLN A 45 3.02 14.05 -10.00
CA GLN A 45 2.24 15.29 -10.03
C GLN A 45 1.88 15.85 -8.63
N PHE A 46 1.94 15.00 -7.58
CA PHE A 46 1.77 15.41 -6.18
C PHE A 46 3.11 15.70 -5.51
N GLY A 47 4.21 15.59 -6.25
CA GLY A 47 5.56 15.79 -5.78
C GLY A 47 6.02 14.72 -4.78
N VAL A 48 5.47 13.50 -4.82
CA VAL A 48 5.93 12.34 -4.04
C VAL A 48 6.94 11.55 -4.86
N TYR A 49 8.09 11.28 -4.29
CA TYR A 49 9.13 10.45 -4.91
C TYR A 49 8.89 8.99 -4.57
N ILE A 50 8.75 8.14 -5.58
CA ILE A 50 8.56 6.71 -5.42
C ILE A 50 9.79 5.94 -5.91
N ASN A 51 10.43 5.22 -4.97
CA ASN A 51 11.50 4.27 -5.26
C ASN A 51 10.90 2.87 -5.49
N LYS A 52 10.89 2.38 -6.72
CA LYS A 52 10.30 1.09 -7.07
C LYS A 52 11.15 -0.12 -6.70
N ARG A 53 12.43 0.08 -6.36
CA ARG A 53 13.36 -1.04 -6.09
C ARG A 53 12.92 -1.92 -4.92
N PRO A 54 12.56 -1.39 -3.73
CA PRO A 54 12.10 -2.22 -2.61
C PRO A 54 10.90 -3.11 -2.98
N LEU A 55 9.99 -2.58 -3.80
CA LEU A 55 8.82 -3.33 -4.24
C LEU A 55 9.17 -4.45 -5.21
N LYS A 56 10.10 -4.23 -6.13
CA LYS A 56 10.58 -5.28 -7.05
C LYS A 56 11.27 -6.41 -6.29
N ASP A 57 12.11 -6.06 -5.33
CA ASP A 57 12.84 -7.04 -4.52
C ASP A 57 11.86 -7.86 -3.66
N LEU A 58 10.87 -7.19 -3.04
CA LEU A 58 9.79 -7.87 -2.33
C LEU A 58 9.06 -8.88 -3.22
N SER A 59 8.64 -8.46 -4.41
CA SER A 59 7.83 -9.30 -5.29
C SER A 59 8.57 -10.55 -5.74
N ARG A 60 9.85 -10.41 -6.10
CA ARG A 60 10.68 -11.58 -6.44
C ARG A 60 10.77 -12.55 -5.28
N ASN A 61 11.03 -12.04 -4.08
CA ASN A 61 11.14 -12.87 -2.89
C ASN A 61 9.81 -13.53 -2.54
N ALA A 62 8.70 -12.79 -2.62
CA ALA A 62 7.36 -13.32 -2.36
C ALA A 62 6.99 -14.42 -3.35
N ALA A 63 7.24 -14.22 -4.66
CA ALA A 63 6.97 -15.23 -5.69
C ALA A 63 7.72 -16.54 -5.40
N VAL A 64 9.01 -16.45 -5.08
CA VAL A 64 9.82 -17.62 -4.72
C VAL A 64 9.28 -18.35 -3.48
N GLN A 65 8.90 -17.60 -2.43
CA GLN A 65 8.37 -18.20 -1.20
C GLN A 65 7.02 -18.89 -1.42
N ILE A 66 6.15 -18.31 -2.23
CA ILE A 66 4.82 -18.87 -2.53
C ILE A 66 4.96 -20.09 -3.45
N GLU A 67 5.77 -20.02 -4.50
CA GLU A 67 6.00 -21.13 -5.43
C GLU A 67 6.66 -22.34 -4.76
N SER A 68 7.58 -22.11 -3.84
CA SER A 68 8.21 -23.17 -3.05
C SER A 68 7.32 -23.69 -1.91
N LYS A 69 6.09 -23.21 -1.79
CA LYS A 69 5.12 -23.56 -0.73
C LYS A 69 5.64 -23.30 0.69
N ASN A 70 6.58 -22.36 0.85
CA ASN A 70 7.06 -21.92 2.15
C ASN A 70 6.10 -20.94 2.83
N VAL A 71 5.13 -20.42 2.07
CA VAL A 71 4.06 -19.53 2.54
C VAL A 71 2.72 -20.13 2.13
N ASP A 72 1.85 -20.33 3.10
CA ASP A 72 0.46 -20.72 2.88
C ASP A 72 -0.41 -19.46 2.84
N LEU A 73 -0.90 -19.09 1.65
CA LEU A 73 -1.76 -17.93 1.45
C LEU A 73 -3.13 -18.05 2.14
N ASP A 74 -3.50 -19.25 2.58
CA ASP A 74 -4.74 -19.48 3.33
C ASP A 74 -4.55 -19.45 4.86
N ALA A 75 -3.32 -19.37 5.33
CA ALA A 75 -3.05 -19.35 6.77
C ALA A 75 -3.54 -18.04 7.42
N ALA A 76 -4.15 -18.16 8.59
CA ALA A 76 -4.54 -17.00 9.38
C ALA A 76 -3.31 -16.33 10.00
N PHE A 77 -3.28 -15.01 9.98
CA PHE A 77 -2.20 -14.23 10.58
C PHE A 77 -2.65 -12.82 10.93
N LYS A 78 -1.85 -12.16 11.77
CA LYS A 78 -1.97 -10.74 12.07
C LYS A 78 -0.60 -10.14 12.27
N VAL A 79 -0.38 -8.96 11.71
CA VAL A 79 0.82 -8.15 11.91
C VAL A 79 0.41 -6.70 12.14
N THR A 80 0.97 -6.08 13.15
CA THR A 80 0.81 -4.65 13.41
C THR A 80 2.17 -4.00 13.56
N ILE A 81 2.45 -3.03 12.71
CA ILE A 81 3.67 -2.22 12.73
C ILE A 81 3.32 -0.79 13.07
N LYS A 82 4.06 -0.20 14.00
CA LYS A 82 4.07 1.24 14.26
C LYS A 82 5.39 1.84 13.80
N GLY A 83 5.33 3.05 13.31
CA GLY A 83 6.48 3.83 12.90
C GLY A 83 6.11 5.28 12.70
N MET A 84 6.96 6.01 12.02
CA MET A 84 6.73 7.41 11.67
C MET A 84 6.98 7.63 10.19
N ILE A 85 6.14 8.42 9.53
CA ILE A 85 6.43 8.91 8.18
C ILE A 85 7.36 10.11 8.31
N GLY A 86 8.45 10.10 7.58
CA GLY A 86 9.37 11.24 7.58
C GLY A 86 10.34 11.19 6.41
N LEU A 87 10.92 12.33 6.07
CA LEU A 87 11.87 12.45 4.96
C LEU A 87 13.12 11.60 5.19
N ALA A 88 13.54 10.88 4.16
CA ALA A 88 14.82 10.19 4.12
C ALA A 88 15.99 11.18 4.10
N LYS A 89 17.22 10.66 4.11
CA LYS A 89 18.44 11.49 4.06
C LYS A 89 18.60 12.29 2.76
N ASP A 90 17.94 11.86 1.69
CA ASP A 90 17.92 12.57 0.40
C ASP A 90 17.07 13.85 0.41
N GLY A 91 16.31 14.09 1.50
CA GLY A 91 15.42 15.22 1.65
C GLY A 91 14.21 15.24 0.69
N LYS A 92 13.96 14.14 -0.02
CA LYS A 92 12.93 14.04 -1.08
C LYS A 92 11.95 12.91 -0.86
N THR A 93 12.45 11.73 -0.49
CA THR A 93 11.66 10.53 -0.32
C THR A 93 11.09 10.46 1.09
N TYR A 94 9.79 10.28 1.22
CA TYR A 94 9.17 9.96 2.51
C TYR A 94 9.29 8.47 2.76
N ILE A 95 9.82 8.09 3.90
CA ILE A 95 10.00 6.67 4.28
C ILE A 95 9.35 6.38 5.62
N LEU A 96 9.13 5.09 5.89
CA LEU A 96 8.72 4.62 7.20
C LEU A 96 9.94 4.54 8.11
N LYS A 97 10.02 5.46 9.06
CA LYS A 97 11.10 5.52 10.06
C LYS A 97 10.76 4.70 11.29
N ARG A 98 11.75 4.01 11.84
CA ARG A 98 11.68 3.25 13.09
C ARG A 98 10.50 2.27 13.12
N PRO A 99 10.33 1.42 12.10
CA PRO A 99 9.26 0.43 12.12
C PRO A 99 9.48 -0.55 13.28
N THR A 100 8.47 -0.71 14.12
CA THR A 100 8.49 -1.63 15.26
C THR A 100 7.23 -2.48 15.26
N LEU A 101 7.37 -3.77 15.57
CA LEU A 101 6.23 -4.65 15.81
C LEU A 101 5.54 -4.26 17.10
N VAL A 102 4.22 -4.21 17.10
CA VAL A 102 3.44 -3.90 18.29
C VAL A 102 3.36 -5.16 19.16
N PRO A 103 3.77 -5.11 20.44
CA PRO A 103 3.62 -6.23 21.36
C PRO A 103 2.16 -6.71 21.43
N GLY A 104 1.93 -8.02 21.31
CA GLY A 104 0.59 -8.62 21.29
C GLY A 104 -0.23 -8.33 20.02
N GLY A 105 0.30 -7.54 19.10
CA GLY A 105 -0.35 -7.23 17.81
C GLY A 105 -0.03 -8.22 16.69
N ASN A 106 0.71 -9.30 16.98
CA ASN A 106 1.17 -10.26 15.98
C ASN A 106 0.83 -11.67 16.43
N ASN A 107 0.16 -12.44 15.59
CA ASN A 107 -0.19 -13.84 15.85
C ASN A 107 -0.43 -14.59 14.53
N GLY A 108 -0.63 -15.91 14.63
CA GLY A 108 -0.90 -16.79 13.49
C GLY A 108 0.37 -17.25 12.77
N ASP A 109 0.28 -17.57 11.48
CA ASP A 109 1.36 -18.17 10.70
C ASP A 109 2.61 -17.28 10.61
N PRO A 110 3.79 -17.77 11.00
CA PRO A 110 5.01 -16.97 11.02
C PRO A 110 5.51 -16.56 9.63
N ALA A 111 5.29 -17.39 8.60
CA ALA A 111 5.73 -17.09 7.24
C ALA A 111 4.87 -15.96 6.64
N MET A 112 3.55 -16.02 6.85
CA MET A 112 2.65 -14.95 6.46
C MET A 112 2.92 -13.65 7.24
N GLN A 113 3.19 -13.74 8.55
CA GLN A 113 3.60 -12.56 9.34
C GLN A 113 4.87 -11.91 8.78
N LYS A 114 5.86 -12.73 8.44
CA LYS A 114 7.11 -12.24 7.83
C LYS A 114 6.83 -11.57 6.48
N LEU A 115 6.06 -12.20 5.61
CA LEU A 115 5.72 -11.67 4.30
C LEU A 115 4.98 -10.33 4.40
N ALA A 116 3.97 -10.25 5.27
CA ALA A 116 3.22 -9.02 5.51
C ALA A 116 4.10 -7.90 6.09
N ARG A 117 4.98 -8.22 7.03
CA ARG A 117 5.95 -7.26 7.58
C ARG A 117 6.87 -6.72 6.50
N ASP A 118 7.46 -7.61 5.70
CA ASP A 118 8.39 -7.24 4.64
C ASP A 118 7.67 -6.38 3.58
N ALA A 119 6.39 -6.65 3.31
CA ALA A 119 5.54 -5.84 2.44
C ALA A 119 5.31 -4.41 2.99
N ILE A 120 4.95 -4.28 4.26
CA ILE A 120 4.74 -2.97 4.90
C ILE A 120 6.03 -2.14 4.85
N ILE A 121 7.18 -2.76 5.15
CA ILE A 121 8.49 -2.10 5.11
C ILE A 121 8.84 -1.68 3.67
N ALA A 122 8.67 -2.55 2.69
CA ALA A 122 8.97 -2.25 1.30
C ALA A 122 8.10 -1.09 0.74
N VAL A 123 6.82 -1.04 1.11
CA VAL A 123 5.93 0.10 0.78
C VAL A 123 6.43 1.39 1.43
N GLY A 124 6.84 1.31 2.69
CA GLY A 124 7.43 2.44 3.40
C GLY A 124 8.71 2.94 2.76
N ASP A 125 9.65 2.04 2.46
CA ASP A 125 10.94 2.36 1.83
C ASP A 125 10.79 2.83 0.37
N ALA A 126 9.72 2.40 -0.28
CA ALA A 126 9.36 2.88 -1.61
C ALA A 126 8.84 4.34 -1.60
N GLY A 127 8.47 4.88 -0.45
CA GLY A 127 7.98 6.26 -0.32
C GLY A 127 6.45 6.42 -0.42
N TRP A 128 5.70 5.33 -0.53
CA TRP A 128 4.25 5.37 -0.74
C TRP A 128 3.47 6.08 0.38
N PHE A 129 3.93 5.95 1.63
CA PHE A 129 3.30 6.68 2.75
C PHE A 129 3.49 8.20 2.67
N GLY A 130 4.34 8.69 1.75
CA GLY A 130 4.50 10.12 1.49
C GLY A 130 3.21 10.82 1.06
N TYR A 131 2.32 10.10 0.39
CA TYR A 131 1.00 10.66 0.04
C TYR A 131 0.16 11.01 1.27
N LEU A 132 0.30 10.29 2.37
CA LEU A 132 -0.40 10.57 3.62
C LEU A 132 0.19 11.76 4.37
N ALA A 133 1.44 12.14 4.08
CA ALA A 133 2.15 13.23 4.74
C ALA A 133 2.10 14.55 3.96
N LYS A 134 1.94 14.50 2.63
CA LYS A 134 2.17 15.65 1.76
C LYS A 134 0.98 16.58 1.55
N PHE A 135 -0.22 16.14 1.87
CA PHE A 135 -1.41 16.98 1.76
C PHE A 135 -1.50 18.09 2.82
N GLU A 136 -0.52 18.17 3.73
CA GLU A 136 -0.43 19.23 4.71
C GLU A 136 0.73 20.19 4.39
N LYS A 137 0.45 21.49 4.45
CA LYS A 137 1.41 22.57 4.13
C LYS A 137 2.65 22.61 5.03
N GLU A 138 2.61 21.96 6.19
CA GLU A 138 3.73 21.86 7.13
C GLU A 138 4.47 20.52 6.99
N SER A 139 5.02 20.27 5.83
CA SER A 139 5.70 19.03 5.46
C SER A 139 7.12 18.95 6.04
N GLY A 140 7.28 18.66 7.27
CA GLY A 140 8.61 18.47 7.89
C GLY A 140 8.58 17.69 9.19
N GLN A 141 7.40 17.55 9.78
CA GLN A 141 7.26 16.81 11.03
C GLN A 141 7.07 15.31 10.77
N ASN A 142 7.77 14.50 11.54
CA ASN A 142 7.51 13.05 11.55
C ASN A 142 6.12 12.81 12.15
N ARG A 143 5.31 11.99 11.46
CA ARG A 143 3.94 11.65 11.88
C ARG A 143 3.83 10.20 12.19
N ASN A 144 3.08 9.87 13.22
CA ASN A 144 2.83 8.50 13.61
C ASN A 144 2.02 7.77 12.53
N LEU A 145 2.46 6.56 12.25
CA LEU A 145 1.79 5.64 11.35
C LEU A 145 1.65 4.29 12.04
N THR A 146 0.46 3.71 11.95
CA THR A 146 0.22 2.32 12.31
C THR A 146 -0.33 1.61 11.09
N VAL A 147 0.28 0.48 10.75
CA VAL A 147 -0.21 -0.41 9.69
C VAL A 147 -0.51 -1.75 10.32
N GLN A 148 -1.73 -2.20 10.15
CA GLN A 148 -2.19 -3.52 10.55
C GLN A 148 -2.61 -4.30 9.31
N VAL A 149 -2.15 -5.53 9.20
CA VAL A 149 -2.59 -6.49 8.19
C VAL A 149 -2.97 -7.77 8.90
N ASP A 150 -4.14 -8.27 8.63
CA ASP A 150 -4.62 -9.53 9.19
C ASP A 150 -5.48 -10.31 8.19
N GLN A 151 -5.46 -11.60 8.35
CA GLN A 151 -6.29 -12.55 7.63
C GLN A 151 -6.82 -13.56 8.61
N ASP A 152 -8.12 -13.79 8.56
CA ASP A 152 -8.80 -14.88 9.26
C ASP A 152 -9.26 -15.98 8.29
N GLU A 153 -10.22 -16.79 8.69
CA GLU A 153 -10.77 -17.85 7.86
C GLU A 153 -11.60 -17.34 6.68
N THR A 154 -12.13 -16.14 6.77
CA THR A 154 -13.13 -15.57 5.87
C THR A 154 -12.65 -14.39 5.06
N GLN A 155 -11.82 -13.55 5.65
CA GLN A 155 -11.45 -12.27 5.07
C GLN A 155 -9.98 -11.91 5.27
N PHE A 156 -9.48 -11.08 4.37
CA PHE A 156 -8.24 -10.33 4.49
C PHE A 156 -8.57 -8.87 4.78
N GLN A 157 -7.85 -8.28 5.72
CA GLN A 157 -7.99 -6.86 6.06
C GLN A 157 -6.61 -6.18 6.12
N ALA A 158 -6.55 -4.97 5.58
CA ALA A 158 -5.43 -4.07 5.78
C ALA A 158 -5.94 -2.72 6.30
N LYS A 159 -5.34 -2.22 7.35
CA LYS A 159 -5.71 -0.95 7.98
C LYS A 159 -4.49 -0.08 8.16
N ILE A 160 -4.58 1.17 7.73
CA ILE A 160 -3.56 2.18 7.94
C ILE A 160 -4.17 3.31 8.74
N ILE A 161 -3.47 3.69 9.81
CA ILE A 161 -3.83 4.80 10.68
C ILE A 161 -2.69 5.79 10.63
N ALA A 162 -2.94 6.96 10.05
CA ALA A 162 -1.96 8.04 9.89
C ALA A 162 -2.41 9.26 10.69
N GLU A 163 -1.59 9.65 11.66
CA GLU A 163 -1.84 10.86 12.44
C GLU A 163 -1.77 12.09 11.53
N GLN A 164 -2.75 12.97 11.65
CA GLN A 164 -2.84 14.25 10.98
C GLN A 164 -2.55 15.39 11.97
N LEU A 165 -2.42 16.63 11.48
CA LEU A 165 -2.13 17.80 12.31
C LEU A 165 -3.18 17.98 13.41
N ASP A 166 -4.43 17.91 13.02
CA ASP A 166 -5.59 18.07 13.89
C ASP A 166 -6.80 17.25 13.39
N GLU A 167 -7.87 17.28 14.13
CA GLU A 167 -9.10 16.56 13.78
C GLU A 167 -9.76 17.09 12.51
N ASN A 168 -9.69 18.38 12.24
CA ASN A 168 -10.29 18.97 11.03
C ASN A 168 -9.51 18.54 9.78
N SER A 169 -8.20 18.54 9.85
CA SER A 169 -7.31 18.02 8.80
C SER A 169 -7.60 16.54 8.52
N ALA A 170 -7.72 15.73 9.57
CA ALA A 170 -8.05 14.31 9.42
C ALA A 170 -9.41 14.09 8.75
N ARG A 171 -10.44 14.86 9.16
CA ARG A 171 -11.79 14.79 8.59
C ARG A 171 -11.82 15.23 7.13
N THR A 172 -11.20 16.36 6.83
CA THR A 172 -11.16 16.91 5.47
C THR A 172 -10.45 15.95 4.53
N PHE A 173 -9.30 15.40 4.96
CA PHE A 173 -8.57 14.47 4.15
C PHE A 173 -9.32 13.15 3.96
N ALA A 174 -9.92 12.59 5.01
CA ALA A 174 -10.72 11.37 4.91
C ALA A 174 -11.88 11.55 3.92
N SER A 175 -12.61 12.66 4.01
CA SER A 175 -13.74 12.96 3.12
C SER A 175 -13.31 13.12 1.67
N GLY A 176 -12.22 13.84 1.42
CA GLY A 176 -11.65 14.02 0.09
C GLY A 176 -11.21 12.69 -0.52
N LEU A 177 -10.47 11.89 0.26
CA LEU A 177 -9.99 10.60 -0.19
C LEU A 177 -11.15 9.61 -0.44
N GLN A 178 -12.17 9.58 0.43
CA GLN A 178 -13.37 8.77 0.22
C GLN A 178 -14.08 9.15 -1.08
N GLY A 179 -14.22 10.44 -1.37
CA GLY A 179 -14.78 10.91 -2.64
C GLY A 179 -14.01 10.39 -3.85
N VAL A 180 -12.67 10.45 -3.81
CA VAL A 180 -11.81 9.93 -4.87
C VAL A 180 -11.95 8.41 -5.02
N LEU A 181 -11.97 7.65 -3.92
CA LEU A 181 -12.16 6.20 -3.94
C LEU A 181 -13.48 5.81 -4.62
N VAL A 182 -14.58 6.49 -4.30
CA VAL A 182 -15.88 6.26 -4.91
C VAL A 182 -15.85 6.57 -6.41
N MET A 183 -15.35 7.75 -6.80
CA MET A 183 -15.27 8.14 -8.22
C MET A 183 -14.40 7.18 -9.02
N ALA A 184 -13.20 6.86 -8.55
CA ALA A 184 -12.29 5.95 -9.22
C ALA A 184 -12.87 4.54 -9.32
N GLY A 185 -13.54 4.05 -8.27
CA GLY A 185 -14.21 2.75 -8.27
C GLY A 185 -15.34 2.59 -9.30
N THR A 186 -15.88 3.69 -9.84
CA THR A 186 -16.88 3.66 -10.94
C THR A 186 -16.25 3.66 -12.33
N THR A 187 -15.02 4.12 -12.46
CA THR A 187 -14.35 4.33 -13.76
C THR A 187 -13.32 3.25 -14.08
N VAL A 188 -12.72 2.64 -13.07
CA VAL A 188 -11.73 1.59 -13.21
C VAL A 188 -12.40 0.22 -13.25
N GLN A 189 -11.82 -0.73 -13.97
CA GLN A 189 -12.32 -2.10 -14.12
C GLN A 189 -11.28 -3.13 -13.63
N GLY A 190 -11.72 -4.39 -13.46
CA GLY A 190 -10.84 -5.49 -13.08
C GLY A 190 -10.43 -5.45 -11.61
N ASP A 191 -9.22 -5.93 -11.34
CA ASP A 191 -8.68 -6.08 -9.98
C ASP A 191 -8.60 -4.76 -9.23
N GLU A 192 -8.25 -3.68 -9.93
CA GLU A 192 -8.15 -2.33 -9.37
C GLU A 192 -9.52 -1.84 -8.86
N ALA A 193 -10.61 -2.12 -9.58
CA ALA A 193 -11.95 -1.77 -9.13
C ALA A 193 -12.35 -2.51 -7.83
N ILE A 194 -11.92 -3.76 -7.66
CA ILE A 194 -12.15 -4.53 -6.44
C ILE A 194 -11.49 -3.80 -5.26
N PHE A 195 -10.24 -3.39 -5.41
CA PHE A 195 -9.51 -2.67 -4.35
C PHE A 195 -10.17 -1.35 -3.99
N LEU A 196 -10.51 -0.55 -4.98
CA LEU A 196 -11.13 0.76 -4.78
C LEU A 196 -12.45 0.65 -4.01
N LYS A 197 -13.32 -0.27 -4.44
CA LYS A 197 -14.63 -0.50 -3.83
C LYS A 197 -14.54 -1.12 -2.43
N SER A 198 -13.47 -1.85 -2.17
CA SER A 198 -13.22 -2.51 -0.89
C SER A 198 -12.44 -1.63 0.11
N THR A 199 -12.09 -0.41 -0.30
CA THR A 199 -11.35 0.54 0.54
C THR A 199 -12.25 1.65 1.03
N THR A 200 -12.15 1.98 2.32
CA THR A 200 -12.84 3.10 2.95
C THR A 200 -11.85 4.02 3.62
N ALA A 201 -12.13 5.33 3.55
CA ALA A 201 -11.38 6.36 4.25
C ALA A 201 -12.29 7.03 5.29
N THR A 202 -11.85 7.02 6.54
CA THR A 202 -12.57 7.61 7.68
C THR A 202 -11.60 8.40 8.57
N SER A 203 -12.11 9.18 9.50
CA SER A 203 -11.29 9.84 10.52
C SER A 203 -11.80 9.54 11.92
N LYS A 204 -10.87 9.50 12.89
CA LYS A 204 -11.18 9.38 14.33
C LYS A 204 -10.23 10.28 15.11
N GLY A 205 -10.74 11.39 15.65
CA GLY A 205 -9.88 12.43 16.21
C GLY A 205 -8.91 12.92 15.15
N LYS A 206 -7.63 12.95 15.46
CA LYS A 206 -6.54 13.31 14.52
C LYS A 206 -6.19 12.21 13.52
N ASP A 207 -6.70 11.02 13.69
CA ASP A 207 -6.28 9.88 12.88
C ASP A 207 -7.09 9.79 11.58
N LEU A 208 -6.41 9.77 10.44
CA LEU A 208 -6.91 9.28 9.18
C LEU A 208 -6.83 7.75 9.21
N CYS A 209 -7.95 7.09 8.96
CA CYS A 209 -8.04 5.64 8.90
C CYS A 209 -8.41 5.19 7.49
N LEU A 210 -7.51 4.42 6.86
CA LEU A 210 -7.80 3.73 5.60
C LEU A 210 -7.97 2.25 5.91
N THR A 211 -9.08 1.68 5.46
CA THR A 211 -9.38 0.28 5.70
C THR A 211 -9.75 -0.39 4.38
N PHE A 212 -9.00 -1.42 4.02
CA PHE A 212 -9.31 -2.34 2.94
C PHE A 212 -9.81 -3.65 3.54
N VAL A 213 -10.92 -4.19 3.04
CA VAL A 213 -11.47 -5.49 3.43
C VAL A 213 -11.87 -6.26 2.18
N SER A 214 -11.42 -7.50 2.08
CA SER A 214 -11.75 -8.39 0.96
C SER A 214 -12.02 -9.80 1.46
N PRO A 215 -12.95 -10.56 0.85
CA PRO A 215 -13.03 -11.99 1.10
C PRO A 215 -11.68 -12.66 0.85
N LYS A 216 -11.24 -13.53 1.75
CA LYS A 216 -9.93 -14.21 1.66
C LYS A 216 -9.70 -14.86 0.30
N LYS A 217 -10.74 -15.56 -0.23
CA LYS A 217 -10.66 -16.20 -1.55
C LYS A 217 -10.35 -15.19 -2.66
N VAL A 218 -11.03 -14.05 -2.67
CA VAL A 218 -10.81 -12.99 -3.68
C VAL A 218 -9.41 -12.44 -3.57
N PHE A 219 -8.94 -12.17 -2.37
CA PHE A 219 -7.59 -11.66 -2.13
C PHE A 219 -6.52 -12.67 -2.58
N ARG A 220 -6.67 -13.97 -2.25
CA ARG A 220 -5.76 -15.03 -2.71
C ARG A 220 -5.69 -15.10 -4.23
N GLU A 221 -6.85 -15.16 -4.91
CA GLU A 221 -6.91 -15.19 -6.38
C GLU A 221 -6.24 -13.98 -7.03
N LEU A 222 -6.35 -12.80 -6.41
CA LEU A 222 -5.64 -11.60 -6.86
C LEU A 222 -4.12 -11.79 -6.78
N ILE A 223 -3.61 -12.30 -5.68
CA ILE A 223 -2.17 -12.56 -5.50
C ILE A 223 -1.68 -13.59 -6.52
N GLU A 224 -2.39 -14.71 -6.67
CA GLU A 224 -2.02 -15.79 -7.58
C GLU A 224 -1.96 -15.30 -9.04
N ARG A 225 -2.95 -14.50 -9.49
CA ARG A 225 -2.93 -13.88 -10.82
C ARG A 225 -1.73 -12.96 -11.01
N LYS A 226 -1.44 -12.16 -10.01
CA LYS A 226 -0.29 -11.23 -10.08
C LYS A 226 1.04 -11.96 -10.13
N ILE A 227 1.19 -13.05 -9.41
CA ILE A 227 2.40 -13.91 -9.50
C ILE A 227 2.51 -14.55 -10.88
N ALA A 228 1.39 -15.02 -11.46
CA ALA A 228 1.38 -15.60 -12.80
C ALA A 228 1.78 -14.59 -13.90
N GLU A 229 1.44 -13.31 -13.74
CA GLU A 229 1.85 -12.23 -14.64
C GLU A 229 3.36 -11.91 -14.57
N LEU A 230 4.09 -12.41 -13.56
CA LEU A 230 5.54 -12.24 -13.39
C LEU A 230 6.38 -13.21 -14.23
N LYS A 231 5.77 -14.28 -14.71
CA LYS A 231 6.40 -15.31 -15.54
C LYS A 231 6.31 -14.95 -17.01
#